data_7b1c7a0b1beb20b7a3658a122aa8f1e6
#
_entry.id   7b1c7a0b1beb20b7a3658a122aa8f1e6
#
_cell.length_a   1.000
_cell.length_b   1.000
_cell.length_c   1.000
_cell.angle_alpha   90.00
_cell.angle_beta   90.00
_cell.angle_gamma   90.00
#
_symmetry.space_group_name_H-M   'P 1'
#
loop_
_entity.id
_entity.type
_entity.pdbx_description
1 polymer ?
#
loop_
_entity_poly.entity_id
_entity_poly.type
_entity_poly.pdbx_seq_one_letter_code
_entity_poly.pdbx_strand_id
1 'polypeptide(L)'
;MTNFDVCSVSADAMTDSYKAGNSKTYSLNVFDTAVEIASSYSNFTPRKNAYMNFCAQSDGHIVIYGSRHTFQSAVSMWTNTFFSVPKDKAIKRFKRRLRNHFGSLSAHKQLLVDMAALHDLQYLPLEVRSIDEGVKYPIGLPVFTVEATIDGYGWLVNYIETISSNLIWPMINTATKVEQFYLQAKHYGELSAPADLVANWLPICVHEFGLRGYWGPEAGIRTSSASSLFFLGSDTIGVLDFFEDQYDADSDKEAIAVSVRASEHADISRMLSLFRYLAQKGLDEGKTTLPFEGREVSCKAILADTELYVLEWFVMNSTGIMSYVADTENYYHLLNKYAAQLKDLIEARKAREDGQPPIFVFRPDSSRRTPLTVICGYKCIAKIETQSSVVSAPKLAWDECAIVDGEHYVIQEKDGRYITISDEEAQGSLVSLWNTFGGEEVMTEAGMMKLINPAVGCIYGEAISQTHQKEILERMIEMGFSAINILMGKGSYASLEGSTRDLFSMSYKQTFSEALIDGERVNLAQQKTPMGDQSKTSAKGLLCVTYCDTTFSGGDGKPEFILEQEVTRERQQEGCLTLLLKDGVFHKKQTLTDIKDTYASDTYYYLED
;
A
#
# COMPACT_ATOMS: atom_id res chain seq x y z
N MET A 1 15.52 -23.24 -23.73
CA MET A 1 14.72 -23.29 -22.50
C MET A 1 13.79 -22.06 -22.55
N THR A 2 12.50 -22.28 -22.62
CA THR A 2 11.54 -21.17 -22.48
C THR A 2 11.57 -20.77 -21.01
N ASN A 3 11.98 -19.53 -20.70
CA ASN A 3 11.89 -19.00 -19.37
C ASN A 3 10.43 -19.07 -18.91
N PHE A 4 10.18 -19.61 -17.71
CA PHE A 4 8.85 -19.57 -17.11
C PHE A 4 8.58 -18.13 -16.68
N ASP A 5 7.66 -17.50 -17.37
CA ASP A 5 7.12 -16.20 -17.00
C ASP A 5 5.68 -16.41 -16.53
N VAL A 6 5.33 -15.86 -15.37
CA VAL A 6 3.95 -15.93 -14.84
C VAL A 6 2.97 -15.32 -15.85
N CYS A 7 3.38 -14.26 -16.55
CA CYS A 7 2.60 -13.66 -17.63
C CYS A 7 2.41 -14.59 -18.84
N SER A 8 3.16 -15.69 -18.96
CA SER A 8 3.00 -16.70 -20.00
C SER A 8 2.03 -17.83 -19.64
N VAL A 9 1.53 -17.85 -18.41
CA VAL A 9 0.48 -18.80 -18.01
C VAL A 9 -0.81 -18.45 -18.74
N SER A 10 -1.37 -19.43 -19.42
CA SER A 10 -2.59 -19.21 -20.20
C SER A 10 -3.78 -18.87 -19.31
N ALA A 11 -4.56 -17.89 -19.70
CA ALA A 11 -5.74 -17.41 -18.98
C ALA A 11 -6.75 -18.51 -18.65
N ASP A 12 -6.90 -19.50 -19.54
CA ASP A 12 -7.73 -20.70 -19.34
C ASP A 12 -7.29 -21.59 -18.16
N ALA A 13 -6.08 -21.36 -17.62
CA ALA A 13 -5.55 -22.05 -16.44
C ALA A 13 -5.56 -21.20 -15.16
N MET A 14 -5.97 -19.94 -15.26
CA MET A 14 -6.02 -19.01 -14.12
C MET A 14 -7.36 -19.09 -13.39
N THR A 15 -7.77 -20.32 -13.08
CA THR A 15 -9.01 -20.63 -12.36
C THR A 15 -8.81 -21.82 -11.43
N ASP A 16 -9.64 -21.96 -10.43
CA ASP A 16 -9.67 -23.16 -9.60
C ASP A 16 -10.24 -24.33 -10.38
N SER A 17 -9.60 -25.51 -10.27
CA SER A 17 -9.95 -26.68 -11.10
C SER A 17 -11.41 -27.12 -10.98
N TYR A 18 -12.05 -26.96 -9.80
CA TYR A 18 -13.46 -27.32 -9.61
C TYR A 18 -14.41 -26.47 -10.48
N LYS A 19 -14.03 -25.25 -10.86
CA LYS A 19 -14.80 -24.40 -11.80
C LYS A 19 -14.95 -25.10 -13.16
N ALA A 20 -13.86 -25.72 -13.64
CA ALA A 20 -13.91 -26.56 -14.84
C ALA A 20 -14.71 -27.86 -14.58
N GLY A 21 -14.63 -28.42 -13.38
CA GLY A 21 -15.36 -29.64 -12.99
C GLY A 21 -16.87 -29.47 -12.99
N ASN A 22 -17.36 -28.28 -12.69
CA ASN A 22 -18.80 -27.97 -12.54
C ASN A 22 -19.52 -27.64 -13.87
N SER A 23 -18.84 -27.70 -15.01
CA SER A 23 -19.43 -27.33 -16.30
C SER A 23 -20.73 -28.06 -16.66
N LYS A 24 -20.91 -29.29 -16.16
CA LYS A 24 -22.16 -30.04 -16.37
C LYS A 24 -23.39 -29.44 -15.70
N THR A 25 -23.23 -28.59 -14.70
CA THR A 25 -24.39 -27.95 -14.04
C THR A 25 -25.01 -26.85 -14.85
N TYR A 26 -24.40 -26.46 -15.96
CA TYR A 26 -24.91 -25.45 -16.88
C TYR A 26 -25.72 -26.03 -18.05
N SER A 27 -25.73 -27.35 -18.22
CA SER A 27 -26.58 -28.06 -19.18
C SER A 27 -27.01 -29.39 -18.53
N LEU A 28 -28.27 -29.49 -18.19
CA LEU A 28 -28.82 -30.55 -17.36
C LEU A 28 -30.01 -31.21 -18.07
N ASN A 29 -30.22 -32.49 -17.77
CA ASN A 29 -31.51 -33.15 -17.98
C ASN A 29 -31.95 -33.72 -16.62
N VAL A 30 -32.96 -33.10 -16.03
CA VAL A 30 -33.49 -33.44 -14.71
C VAL A 30 -34.99 -33.51 -14.76
N PHE A 31 -35.59 -34.53 -14.15
CA PHE A 31 -37.02 -34.77 -14.19
C PHE A 31 -37.60 -34.81 -15.63
N ASP A 32 -36.84 -35.45 -16.55
CA ASP A 32 -37.15 -35.51 -17.99
C ASP A 32 -37.27 -34.14 -18.70
N THR A 33 -36.72 -33.09 -18.09
CA THR A 33 -36.72 -31.72 -18.56
C THR A 33 -35.33 -31.28 -18.97
N ALA A 34 -35.18 -30.75 -20.17
CA ALA A 34 -33.91 -30.14 -20.63
C ALA A 34 -33.77 -28.74 -20.07
N VAL A 35 -32.65 -28.49 -19.37
CA VAL A 35 -32.34 -27.20 -18.75
C VAL A 35 -30.96 -26.74 -19.23
N GLU A 36 -30.89 -25.52 -19.76
CA GLU A 36 -29.66 -24.85 -20.09
C GLU A 36 -29.55 -23.53 -19.30
N ILE A 37 -28.44 -23.28 -18.64
CA ILE A 37 -28.17 -21.98 -17.99
C ILE A 37 -27.67 -21.02 -19.07
N ALA A 38 -28.57 -20.19 -19.57
CA ALA A 38 -28.31 -19.23 -20.62
C ALA A 38 -27.33 -18.15 -20.14
N SER A 39 -27.62 -17.53 -18.99
CA SER A 39 -26.77 -16.51 -18.38
C SER A 39 -26.64 -16.73 -16.87
N SER A 40 -25.58 -16.20 -16.29
CA SER A 40 -25.35 -16.12 -14.85
C SER A 40 -24.93 -14.71 -14.48
N TYR A 41 -25.28 -14.31 -13.25
CA TYR A 41 -24.95 -13.03 -12.66
C TYR A 41 -24.30 -13.25 -11.29
N SER A 42 -23.14 -12.67 -11.10
CA SER A 42 -22.37 -12.76 -9.86
C SER A 42 -21.92 -11.38 -9.39
N ASN A 43 -21.67 -11.26 -8.09
CA ASN A 43 -21.14 -10.05 -7.47
C ASN A 43 -19.92 -10.34 -6.62
N PHE A 44 -19.04 -9.34 -6.49
CA PHE A 44 -17.90 -9.36 -5.58
C PHE A 44 -18.15 -8.41 -4.42
N THR A 45 -18.17 -8.93 -3.19
CA THR A 45 -18.58 -8.19 -2.00
C THR A 45 -17.60 -8.42 -0.86
N PRO A 46 -16.98 -7.36 -0.28
CA PRO A 46 -16.37 -7.37 1.04
C PRO A 46 -17.49 -7.48 2.08
N ARG A 47 -17.47 -8.52 2.93
CA ARG A 47 -18.63 -8.84 3.77
C ARG A 47 -18.51 -8.40 5.21
N LYS A 48 -17.30 -8.31 5.74
CA LYS A 48 -17.05 -7.90 7.12
C LYS A 48 -15.59 -7.51 7.32
N ASN A 49 -15.36 -6.70 8.32
CA ASN A 49 -14.04 -6.34 8.81
C ASN A 49 -13.57 -7.36 9.87
N ALA A 50 -13.19 -8.58 9.43
CA ALA A 50 -12.96 -9.69 10.34
C ALA A 50 -11.63 -9.62 11.10
N TYR A 51 -10.65 -8.87 10.57
CA TYR A 51 -9.26 -8.91 11.04
C TYR A 51 -8.61 -7.52 11.21
N MET A 52 -9.35 -6.43 11.06
CA MET A 52 -8.82 -5.07 11.23
C MET A 52 -8.77 -4.63 12.70
N ASN A 53 -8.30 -5.50 13.60
CA ASN A 53 -8.11 -5.13 15.01
C ASN A 53 -6.96 -4.12 15.23
N PHE A 54 -6.13 -3.87 14.22
CA PHE A 54 -5.02 -2.91 14.26
C PHE A 54 -5.37 -1.53 13.71
N CYS A 55 -6.55 -1.35 13.12
CA CYS A 55 -7.07 -0.03 12.76
C CYS A 55 -8.16 0.38 13.75
N ALA A 56 -7.78 1.10 14.78
CA ALA A 56 -8.72 1.67 15.76
C ALA A 56 -9.74 2.64 15.14
N GLN A 57 -9.56 3.00 13.87
CA GLN A 57 -10.41 3.93 13.11
C GLN A 57 -11.13 3.27 11.94
N SER A 58 -11.26 1.95 11.92
CA SER A 58 -12.11 1.28 10.92
C SER A 58 -13.56 1.72 11.13
N ASP A 59 -14.02 2.59 10.26
CA ASP A 59 -15.39 3.13 10.25
C ASP A 59 -16.38 2.25 9.48
N GLY A 60 -15.98 1.04 9.11
CA GLY A 60 -16.80 0.11 8.33
C GLY A 60 -16.76 0.35 6.82
N HIS A 61 -15.81 1.16 6.35
CA HIS A 61 -15.63 1.46 4.93
C HIS A 61 -14.32 0.90 4.38
N ILE A 62 -14.25 0.80 3.07
CA ILE A 62 -13.05 0.50 2.28
C ILE A 62 -12.88 1.56 1.19
N VAL A 63 -11.67 1.72 0.68
CA VAL A 63 -11.41 2.54 -0.52
C VAL A 63 -11.46 1.65 -1.75
N ILE A 64 -12.36 1.97 -2.68
CA ILE A 64 -12.46 1.23 -3.95
C ILE A 64 -11.28 1.60 -4.83
N TYR A 65 -10.52 0.58 -5.23
CA TYR A 65 -9.38 0.75 -6.13
C TYR A 65 -9.06 -0.54 -6.86
N GLY A 66 -8.75 -0.44 -8.16
CA GLY A 66 -8.25 -1.54 -8.98
C GLY A 66 -9.32 -2.28 -9.79
N SER A 67 -10.56 -1.82 -9.84
CA SER A 67 -11.61 -2.45 -10.67
C SER A 67 -11.25 -2.41 -12.15
N ARG A 68 -10.83 -1.24 -12.67
CA ARG A 68 -10.39 -1.07 -14.06
C ARG A 68 -9.20 -1.97 -14.37
N HIS A 69 -8.14 -1.89 -13.57
CA HIS A 69 -6.94 -2.71 -13.74
C HIS A 69 -7.26 -4.22 -13.73
N THR A 70 -8.13 -4.67 -12.83
CA THR A 70 -8.53 -6.09 -12.71
C THR A 70 -9.07 -6.63 -14.03
N PHE A 71 -10.01 -5.91 -14.64
CA PHE A 71 -10.62 -6.39 -15.88
C PHE A 71 -9.78 -6.10 -17.12
N GLN A 72 -8.98 -5.03 -17.15
CA GLN A 72 -7.98 -4.82 -18.21
C GLN A 72 -6.93 -5.96 -18.22
N SER A 73 -6.42 -6.32 -17.05
CA SER A 73 -5.48 -7.43 -16.93
C SER A 73 -6.11 -8.76 -17.31
N ALA A 74 -7.33 -9.04 -16.86
CA ALA A 74 -8.04 -10.27 -17.24
C ALA A 74 -8.26 -10.34 -18.76
N VAL A 75 -8.77 -9.26 -19.40
CA VAL A 75 -8.95 -9.21 -20.87
C VAL A 75 -7.62 -9.37 -21.59
N SER A 76 -6.58 -8.66 -21.17
CA SER A 76 -5.24 -8.77 -21.76
C SER A 76 -4.66 -10.17 -21.65
N MET A 77 -4.82 -10.83 -20.50
CA MET A 77 -4.36 -12.22 -20.31
C MET A 77 -5.09 -13.18 -21.25
N TRP A 78 -6.41 -13.07 -21.38
CA TRP A 78 -7.18 -13.90 -22.32
C TRP A 78 -6.77 -13.62 -23.77
N THR A 79 -6.63 -12.37 -24.15
CA THR A 79 -6.20 -11.97 -25.50
C THR A 79 -4.81 -12.52 -25.82
N ASN A 80 -3.82 -12.26 -24.97
CA ASN A 80 -2.42 -12.55 -25.25
C ASN A 80 -2.06 -14.03 -25.09
N THR A 81 -2.74 -14.79 -24.23
CA THR A 81 -2.32 -16.14 -23.86
C THR A 81 -3.30 -17.24 -24.29
N PHE A 82 -4.52 -16.86 -24.71
CA PHE A 82 -5.53 -17.81 -25.18
C PHE A 82 -6.01 -17.47 -26.60
N PHE A 83 -6.56 -16.29 -26.86
CA PHE A 83 -7.13 -15.94 -28.16
C PHE A 83 -6.06 -15.78 -29.26
N SER A 84 -4.91 -15.20 -28.97
CA SER A 84 -3.80 -15.07 -29.94
C SER A 84 -3.11 -16.40 -30.28
N VAL A 85 -3.33 -17.45 -29.48
CA VAL A 85 -2.76 -18.77 -29.74
C VAL A 85 -3.64 -19.50 -30.74
N PRO A 86 -3.09 -20.22 -31.79
CA PRO A 86 -3.90 -20.99 -32.69
C PRO A 86 -4.87 -21.94 -31.95
N LYS A 87 -6.14 -21.96 -32.37
CA LYS A 87 -7.25 -22.63 -31.67
C LYS A 87 -6.95 -24.08 -31.32
N ASP A 88 -6.45 -24.84 -32.27
CA ASP A 88 -6.10 -26.26 -32.09
C ASP A 88 -5.04 -26.43 -30.99
N LYS A 89 -4.05 -25.55 -30.95
CA LYS A 89 -2.99 -25.55 -29.94
C LYS A 89 -3.52 -25.14 -28.56
N ALA A 90 -4.37 -24.12 -28.48
CA ALA A 90 -5.00 -23.67 -27.25
C ALA A 90 -5.88 -24.78 -26.65
N ILE A 91 -6.78 -25.34 -27.43
CA ILE A 91 -7.70 -26.41 -26.99
C ILE A 91 -6.95 -27.70 -26.65
N LYS A 92 -5.91 -28.06 -27.43
CA LYS A 92 -5.05 -29.22 -27.10
C LYS A 92 -4.34 -29.05 -25.76
N ARG A 93 -3.87 -27.84 -25.45
CA ARG A 93 -3.25 -27.47 -24.16
C ARG A 93 -4.26 -27.58 -23.02
N PHE A 94 -5.44 -27.01 -23.19
CA PHE A 94 -6.52 -27.08 -22.22
C PHE A 94 -6.96 -28.52 -21.94
N LYS A 95 -7.20 -29.31 -22.99
CA LYS A 95 -7.53 -30.75 -22.92
C LYS A 95 -6.50 -31.54 -22.10
N ARG A 96 -5.20 -31.28 -22.32
CA ARG A 96 -4.12 -31.93 -21.56
C ARG A 96 -4.19 -31.60 -20.06
N ARG A 97 -4.50 -30.34 -19.69
CA ARG A 97 -4.64 -29.92 -18.30
C ARG A 97 -5.82 -30.61 -17.62
N LEU A 98 -6.98 -30.62 -18.25
CA LEU A 98 -8.16 -31.31 -17.71
C LEU A 98 -7.88 -32.81 -17.50
N ARG A 99 -7.20 -33.45 -18.45
CA ARG A 99 -6.84 -34.88 -18.29
C ARG A 99 -5.93 -35.10 -17.08
N ASN A 100 -4.93 -34.26 -16.87
CA ASN A 100 -4.02 -34.41 -15.75
C ASN A 100 -4.71 -34.13 -14.41
N HIS A 101 -5.56 -33.11 -14.36
CA HIS A 101 -6.25 -32.76 -13.11
C HIS A 101 -7.35 -33.77 -12.71
N PHE A 102 -8.11 -34.27 -13.69
CA PHE A 102 -9.31 -35.08 -13.41
C PHE A 102 -9.16 -36.55 -13.79
N GLY A 103 -8.02 -36.95 -14.35
CA GLY A 103 -7.76 -38.33 -14.82
C GLY A 103 -8.59 -38.74 -16.03
N SER A 104 -9.68 -38.05 -16.36
CA SER A 104 -10.59 -38.36 -17.47
C SER A 104 -11.15 -37.09 -18.10
N LEU A 105 -11.54 -37.20 -19.38
CA LEU A 105 -12.19 -36.14 -20.14
C LEU A 105 -13.71 -36.36 -20.29
N SER A 106 -14.23 -37.49 -19.83
CA SER A 106 -15.64 -37.85 -20.09
C SER A 106 -16.63 -36.84 -19.51
N ALA A 107 -16.30 -36.27 -18.34
CA ALA A 107 -17.14 -35.27 -17.66
C ALA A 107 -16.98 -33.84 -18.23
N HIS A 108 -15.98 -33.58 -19.09
CA HIS A 108 -15.60 -32.22 -19.53
C HIS A 108 -15.77 -32.00 -21.02
N LYS A 109 -16.52 -32.89 -21.71
CA LYS A 109 -16.69 -32.81 -23.17
C LYS A 109 -17.36 -31.49 -23.57
N GLN A 110 -18.40 -31.09 -22.83
CA GLN A 110 -19.12 -29.82 -23.10
C GLN A 110 -18.19 -28.61 -22.89
N LEU A 111 -17.44 -28.54 -21.79
CA LEU A 111 -16.51 -27.44 -21.56
C LEU A 111 -15.43 -27.33 -22.64
N LEU A 112 -15.02 -28.42 -23.25
CA LEU A 112 -14.09 -28.38 -24.40
C LEU A 112 -14.73 -27.76 -25.65
N VAL A 113 -16.04 -27.97 -25.84
CA VAL A 113 -16.81 -27.35 -26.92
C VAL A 113 -16.96 -25.87 -26.63
N ASP A 114 -17.37 -25.51 -25.40
CA ASP A 114 -17.58 -24.13 -24.95
C ASP A 114 -16.29 -23.30 -25.03
N MET A 115 -15.15 -23.86 -24.59
CA MET A 115 -13.85 -23.20 -24.73
C MET A 115 -13.43 -23.01 -26.19
N ALA A 116 -13.78 -23.95 -27.07
CA ALA A 116 -13.51 -23.82 -28.50
C ALA A 116 -14.40 -22.72 -29.13
N ALA A 117 -15.65 -22.64 -28.72
CA ALA A 117 -16.58 -21.59 -29.14
C ALA A 117 -16.15 -20.22 -28.60
N LEU A 118 -15.71 -20.14 -27.33
CA LEU A 118 -15.16 -18.92 -26.75
C LEU A 118 -13.92 -18.43 -27.53
N HIS A 119 -13.07 -19.36 -27.96
CA HIS A 119 -11.91 -19.00 -28.79
C HIS A 119 -12.35 -18.42 -30.16
N ASP A 120 -13.45 -18.87 -30.74
CA ASP A 120 -13.96 -18.31 -31.98
C ASP A 120 -14.51 -16.90 -31.84
N LEU A 121 -15.03 -16.53 -30.66
CA LEU A 121 -15.49 -15.18 -30.37
C LEU A 121 -14.36 -14.16 -30.30
N GLN A 122 -13.16 -14.56 -29.88
CA GLN A 122 -11.97 -13.70 -29.72
C GLN A 122 -12.14 -12.58 -28.66
N TYR A 123 -13.15 -12.64 -27.80
CA TYR A 123 -13.35 -11.76 -26.65
C TYR A 123 -14.11 -12.49 -25.54
N LEU A 124 -14.16 -11.89 -24.34
CA LEU A 124 -14.96 -12.38 -23.23
C LEU A 124 -16.39 -11.80 -23.35
N PRO A 125 -17.43 -12.63 -23.57
CA PRO A 125 -18.81 -12.17 -23.66
C PRO A 125 -19.38 -11.89 -22.25
N LEU A 126 -18.89 -10.82 -21.63
CA LEU A 126 -19.21 -10.43 -20.27
C LEU A 126 -19.58 -8.95 -20.20
N GLU A 127 -20.54 -8.63 -19.36
CA GLU A 127 -20.81 -7.29 -18.87
C GLU A 127 -20.33 -7.18 -17.42
N VAL A 128 -19.56 -6.14 -17.12
CA VAL A 128 -19.09 -5.82 -15.78
C VAL A 128 -19.55 -4.42 -15.42
N ARG A 129 -20.18 -4.29 -14.26
CA ARG A 129 -20.53 -3.01 -13.66
C ARG A 129 -19.79 -2.85 -12.35
N SER A 130 -19.28 -1.68 -12.04
CA SER A 130 -18.48 -1.41 -10.85
C SER A 130 -18.81 -0.06 -10.23
N ILE A 131 -18.64 0.04 -8.92
CA ILE A 131 -18.52 1.32 -8.23
C ILE A 131 -17.28 2.05 -8.77
N ASP A 132 -17.30 3.37 -8.72
CA ASP A 132 -16.18 4.21 -9.10
C ASP A 132 -15.00 4.01 -8.17
N GLU A 133 -13.81 4.03 -8.74
CA GLU A 133 -12.57 4.00 -7.96
C GLU A 133 -12.39 5.33 -7.23
N GLY A 134 -11.76 5.29 -6.05
CA GLY A 134 -11.65 6.43 -5.14
C GLY A 134 -12.78 6.55 -4.12
N VAL A 135 -13.92 5.91 -4.35
CA VAL A 135 -15.06 5.99 -3.42
C VAL A 135 -14.72 5.31 -2.09
N LYS A 136 -14.99 6.01 -0.98
CA LYS A 136 -15.04 5.44 0.35
C LYS A 136 -16.37 4.70 0.53
N TYR A 137 -16.32 3.38 0.52
CA TYR A 137 -17.47 2.52 0.27
C TYR A 137 -17.77 1.59 1.45
N PRO A 138 -19.04 1.46 1.89
CA PRO A 138 -19.40 0.62 3.01
C PRO A 138 -19.11 -0.87 2.74
N ILE A 139 -18.59 -1.56 3.76
CA ILE A 139 -18.46 -3.01 3.77
C ILE A 139 -19.87 -3.63 3.79
N GLY A 140 -20.07 -4.70 3.03
CA GLY A 140 -21.36 -5.39 2.90
C GLY A 140 -22.04 -5.19 1.55
N LEU A 141 -21.56 -4.24 0.75
CA LEU A 141 -22.11 -3.91 -0.55
C LEU A 141 -21.26 -4.47 -1.70
N PRO A 142 -21.86 -4.80 -2.87
CA PRO A 142 -21.10 -5.30 -4.02
C PRO A 142 -20.23 -4.20 -4.64
N VAL A 143 -18.94 -4.48 -4.81
CA VAL A 143 -17.97 -3.60 -5.47
C VAL A 143 -18.16 -3.64 -6.98
N PHE A 144 -18.38 -4.82 -7.52
CA PHE A 144 -18.68 -5.03 -8.93
C PHE A 144 -19.61 -6.24 -9.14
N THR A 145 -20.25 -6.25 -10.29
CA THR A 145 -21.04 -7.38 -10.77
C THR A 145 -20.53 -7.85 -12.11
N VAL A 146 -20.73 -9.13 -12.42
CA VAL A 146 -20.35 -9.75 -13.69
C VAL A 146 -21.50 -10.59 -14.19
N GLU A 147 -21.81 -10.46 -15.48
CA GLU A 147 -22.85 -11.20 -16.15
C GLU A 147 -22.42 -11.65 -17.54
N ALA A 148 -22.90 -12.80 -18.02
CA ALA A 148 -22.71 -13.24 -19.39
C ALA A 148 -23.65 -12.48 -20.34
N THR A 149 -23.13 -11.99 -21.48
CA THR A 149 -23.89 -11.22 -22.48
C THR A 149 -24.46 -12.10 -23.60
N ILE A 150 -23.97 -13.32 -23.73
CA ILE A 150 -24.39 -14.30 -24.75
C ILE A 150 -24.89 -15.57 -24.05
N ASP A 151 -26.03 -16.09 -24.52
CA ASP A 151 -26.60 -17.34 -24.02
C ASP A 151 -25.58 -18.50 -24.17
N GLY A 152 -25.56 -19.39 -23.15
CA GLY A 152 -24.64 -20.51 -23.09
C GLY A 152 -23.25 -20.20 -22.51
N TYR A 153 -22.95 -18.92 -22.22
CA TYR A 153 -21.71 -18.52 -21.55
C TYR A 153 -21.85 -18.25 -20.05
N GLY A 154 -22.97 -18.59 -19.43
CA GLY A 154 -23.17 -18.45 -17.98
C GLY A 154 -22.07 -19.07 -17.12
N TRP A 155 -21.42 -20.17 -17.60
CA TRP A 155 -20.31 -20.82 -16.93
C TRP A 155 -19.07 -19.92 -16.81
N LEU A 156 -18.86 -18.99 -17.75
CA LEU A 156 -17.68 -18.12 -17.81
C LEU A 156 -17.66 -17.14 -16.63
N VAL A 157 -18.84 -16.68 -16.18
CA VAL A 157 -18.97 -15.75 -15.04
C VAL A 157 -18.29 -16.30 -13.79
N ASN A 158 -18.51 -17.58 -13.48
CA ASN A 158 -17.86 -18.21 -12.34
C ASN A 158 -16.43 -18.68 -12.64
N TYR A 159 -16.11 -18.91 -13.92
CA TYR A 159 -14.77 -19.31 -14.34
C TYR A 159 -13.72 -18.22 -14.09
N ILE A 160 -14.08 -16.95 -14.26
CA ILE A 160 -13.18 -15.81 -14.03
C ILE A 160 -13.12 -15.37 -12.56
N GLU A 161 -13.89 -15.95 -11.63
CA GLU A 161 -13.89 -15.58 -10.21
C GLU A 161 -12.47 -15.57 -9.62
N THR A 162 -11.68 -16.61 -9.89
CA THR A 162 -10.36 -16.77 -9.28
C THR A 162 -9.42 -15.65 -9.69
N ILE A 163 -9.34 -15.34 -10.99
CA ILE A 163 -8.43 -14.31 -11.48
C ILE A 163 -8.89 -12.90 -11.07
N SER A 164 -10.17 -12.58 -11.21
CA SER A 164 -10.69 -11.27 -10.83
C SER A 164 -10.57 -11.03 -9.31
N SER A 165 -10.84 -12.05 -8.49
CA SER A 165 -10.63 -11.95 -7.04
C SER A 165 -9.16 -11.73 -6.70
N ASN A 166 -8.22 -12.49 -7.34
CA ASN A 166 -6.79 -12.37 -7.07
C ASN A 166 -6.22 -11.00 -7.44
N LEU A 167 -6.72 -10.40 -8.50
CA LEU A 167 -6.23 -9.11 -8.97
C LEU A 167 -6.72 -7.94 -8.11
N ILE A 168 -7.98 -7.97 -7.65
CA ILE A 168 -8.60 -6.81 -7.00
C ILE A 168 -8.34 -6.72 -5.49
N TRP A 169 -8.36 -7.84 -4.75
CA TRP A 169 -8.29 -7.76 -3.28
C TRP A 169 -7.03 -7.09 -2.74
N PRO A 170 -5.82 -7.25 -3.34
CA PRO A 170 -4.63 -6.59 -2.83
C PRO A 170 -4.71 -5.08 -2.97
N MET A 171 -5.33 -4.59 -4.05
CA MET A 171 -5.46 -3.16 -4.34
C MET A 171 -6.42 -2.48 -3.37
N ILE A 172 -7.60 -3.05 -3.15
CA ILE A 172 -8.57 -2.54 -2.17
C ILE A 172 -7.97 -2.58 -0.75
N ASN A 173 -7.36 -3.71 -0.35
CA ASN A 173 -6.76 -3.83 0.98
C ASN A 173 -5.68 -2.77 1.20
N THR A 174 -4.80 -2.57 0.20
CA THR A 174 -3.70 -1.61 0.34
C THR A 174 -4.21 -0.18 0.32
N ALA A 175 -5.13 0.17 -0.58
CA ALA A 175 -5.72 1.52 -0.62
C ALA A 175 -6.38 1.88 0.72
N THR A 176 -7.18 0.96 1.29
CA THR A 176 -7.82 1.16 2.59
C THR A 176 -6.79 1.30 3.73
N LYS A 177 -5.71 0.52 3.71
CA LYS A 177 -4.64 0.65 4.70
C LYS A 177 -3.85 1.95 4.56
N VAL A 178 -3.57 2.38 3.34
CA VAL A 178 -2.86 3.64 3.07
C VAL A 178 -3.73 4.85 3.44
N GLU A 179 -5.04 4.76 3.24
CA GLU A 179 -5.97 5.76 3.75
C GLU A 179 -5.80 5.99 5.27
N GLN A 180 -5.61 4.92 6.05
CA GLN A 180 -5.41 5.07 7.50
C GLN A 180 -4.11 5.82 7.83
N PHE A 181 -3.03 5.59 7.08
CA PHE A 181 -1.81 6.42 7.20
C PHE A 181 -2.09 7.89 6.90
N TYR A 182 -2.86 8.14 5.83
CA TYR A 182 -3.23 9.49 5.43
C TYR A 182 -4.09 10.20 6.49
N LEU A 183 -5.13 9.55 6.99
CA LEU A 183 -6.03 10.12 7.99
C LEU A 183 -5.31 10.41 9.32
N GLN A 184 -4.42 9.51 9.76
CA GLN A 184 -3.60 9.74 10.94
C GLN A 184 -2.64 10.91 10.72
N ALA A 185 -1.90 10.93 9.60
CA ALA A 185 -1.00 12.03 9.29
C ALA A 185 -1.73 13.37 9.22
N LYS A 186 -2.88 13.42 8.53
CA LYS A 186 -3.72 14.61 8.45
C LYS A 186 -4.14 15.11 9.84
N HIS A 187 -4.71 14.22 10.65
CA HIS A 187 -5.18 14.56 12.00
C HIS A 187 -4.07 15.17 12.88
N TYR A 188 -2.93 14.46 13.00
CA TYR A 188 -1.84 14.93 13.86
C TYR A 188 -1.08 16.12 13.24
N GLY A 189 -1.03 16.22 11.92
CA GLY A 189 -0.50 17.39 11.22
C GLY A 189 -1.32 18.65 11.51
N GLU A 190 -2.64 18.60 11.28
CA GLU A 190 -3.58 19.71 11.54
C GLU A 190 -3.58 20.13 13.02
N LEU A 191 -3.48 19.16 13.94
CA LEU A 191 -3.41 19.43 15.37
C LEU A 191 -2.12 20.18 15.79
N SER A 192 -1.00 19.95 15.11
CA SER A 192 0.35 20.33 15.58
C SER A 192 1.13 21.28 14.66
N ALA A 193 0.54 21.74 13.55
CA ALA A 193 1.21 22.67 12.61
C ALA A 193 0.22 23.64 11.94
N PRO A 194 0.70 24.80 11.43
CA PRO A 194 -0.05 25.67 10.55
C PRO A 194 -0.53 24.96 9.27
N ALA A 195 -1.73 25.30 8.79
CA ALA A 195 -2.39 24.62 7.68
C ALA A 195 -1.59 24.60 6.36
N ASP A 196 -0.87 25.67 6.05
CA ASP A 196 -0.02 25.79 4.86
C ASP A 196 1.18 24.84 4.93
N LEU A 197 1.77 24.63 6.09
CA LEU A 197 2.85 23.67 6.30
C LEU A 197 2.33 22.23 6.21
N VAL A 198 1.15 21.96 6.77
CA VAL A 198 0.49 20.64 6.64
C VAL A 198 0.19 20.33 5.18
N ALA A 199 -0.34 21.29 4.42
CA ALA A 199 -0.66 21.09 3.00
C ALA A 199 0.58 20.73 2.15
N ASN A 200 1.76 21.25 2.49
CA ASN A 200 3.01 20.92 1.83
C ASN A 200 3.61 19.58 2.30
N TRP A 201 3.43 19.22 3.55
CA TRP A 201 4.00 18.01 4.15
C TRP A 201 3.15 16.75 3.89
N LEU A 202 1.84 16.85 3.99
CA LEU A 202 0.93 15.70 3.93
C LEU A 202 1.09 14.83 2.68
N PRO A 203 1.26 15.40 1.46
CA PRO A 203 1.46 14.59 0.26
C PRO A 203 2.76 13.78 0.23
N ILE A 204 3.75 14.13 1.06
CA ILE A 204 5.09 13.51 1.05
C ILE A 204 5.45 12.84 2.38
N CYS A 205 4.60 12.93 3.41
CA CYS A 205 4.93 12.48 4.76
C CYS A 205 5.10 10.97 4.90
N VAL A 206 4.53 10.19 3.97
CA VAL A 206 4.74 8.74 3.87
C VAL A 206 5.35 8.43 2.51
N HIS A 207 6.46 7.68 2.51
CA HIS A 207 7.22 7.31 1.33
C HIS A 207 7.19 5.79 1.12
N GLU A 208 6.81 5.32 -0.08
CA GLU A 208 6.67 3.91 -0.42
C GLU A 208 8.00 3.27 -0.80
N PHE A 209 8.46 2.29 -0.03
CA PHE A 209 9.72 1.54 -0.21
C PHE A 209 9.51 0.04 -0.40
N GLY A 210 8.27 -0.42 -0.62
CA GLY A 210 7.86 -1.82 -0.45
C GLY A 210 8.23 -2.77 -1.57
N LEU A 211 8.59 -2.31 -2.78
CA LEU A 211 8.68 -3.14 -4.00
C LEU A 211 9.42 -4.47 -3.80
N ARG A 212 10.61 -4.41 -3.18
CA ARG A 212 11.46 -5.60 -2.99
C ARG A 212 10.89 -6.64 -2.03
N GLY A 213 9.90 -6.30 -1.23
CA GLY A 213 9.31 -7.16 -0.20
C GLY A 213 7.95 -7.78 -0.59
N TYR A 214 7.42 -7.50 -1.78
CA TYR A 214 6.18 -8.10 -2.27
C TYR A 214 6.43 -9.42 -3.00
N TRP A 215 5.38 -10.18 -3.28
CA TRP A 215 5.43 -11.48 -3.94
C TRP A 215 5.55 -11.39 -5.47
N GLY A 216 6.60 -10.77 -5.93
CA GLY A 216 6.93 -10.57 -7.33
C GLY A 216 6.73 -9.13 -7.80
N PRO A 217 7.42 -8.74 -8.90
CA PRO A 217 7.45 -7.34 -9.37
C PRO A 217 6.07 -6.79 -9.72
N GLU A 218 5.27 -7.54 -10.47
CA GLU A 218 3.93 -7.13 -10.88
C GLU A 218 3.01 -6.91 -9.68
N ALA A 219 2.99 -7.86 -8.73
CA ALA A 219 2.23 -7.72 -7.49
C ALA A 219 2.72 -6.54 -6.66
N GLY A 220 4.04 -6.29 -6.64
CA GLY A 220 4.66 -5.17 -5.96
C GLY A 220 4.24 -3.83 -6.54
N ILE A 221 4.36 -3.64 -7.85
CA ILE A 221 3.97 -2.41 -8.54
C ILE A 221 2.47 -2.12 -8.33
N ARG A 222 1.62 -3.11 -8.57
CA ARG A 222 0.18 -3.02 -8.36
C ARG A 222 -0.20 -2.66 -6.91
N THR A 223 0.48 -3.23 -5.93
CA THR A 223 0.24 -2.93 -4.52
C THR A 223 0.78 -1.55 -4.13
N SER A 224 1.98 -1.20 -4.61
CA SER A 224 2.60 0.12 -4.36
C SER A 224 1.80 1.26 -4.98
N SER A 225 1.14 1.04 -6.13
CA SER A 225 0.33 2.07 -6.80
C SER A 225 -0.80 2.63 -5.92
N ALA A 226 -1.34 1.83 -5.01
CA ALA A 226 -2.35 2.28 -4.07
C ALA A 226 -1.86 3.41 -3.14
N SER A 227 -0.54 3.52 -2.90
CA SER A 227 0.04 4.60 -2.10
C SER A 227 -0.06 5.95 -2.82
N SER A 228 0.02 5.96 -4.17
CA SER A 228 -0.07 7.17 -4.98
C SER A 228 -1.48 7.80 -5.01
N LEU A 229 -2.48 7.13 -4.47
CA LEU A 229 -3.81 7.75 -4.27
C LEU A 229 -3.77 8.84 -3.19
N PHE A 230 -2.86 8.73 -2.22
CA PHE A 230 -2.80 9.57 -1.03
C PHE A 230 -1.48 10.31 -0.90
N PHE A 231 -0.37 9.71 -1.36
CA PHE A 231 0.98 10.23 -1.19
C PHE A 231 1.74 10.24 -2.50
N LEU A 232 2.63 11.21 -2.65
CA LEU A 232 3.50 11.33 -3.82
C LEU A 232 4.85 10.62 -3.61
N GLY A 233 5.29 10.42 -2.36
CA GLY A 233 6.58 9.82 -2.06
C GLY A 233 6.65 8.33 -2.43
N SER A 234 7.51 7.96 -3.38
CA SER A 234 7.70 6.55 -3.77
C SER A 234 9.04 6.32 -4.47
N ASP A 235 9.73 5.23 -4.09
CA ASP A 235 10.91 4.71 -4.78
C ASP A 235 10.54 3.63 -5.83
N THR A 236 9.27 3.29 -5.97
CA THR A 236 8.80 2.29 -6.93
C THR A 236 8.55 2.94 -8.29
N ILE A 237 9.59 3.07 -9.11
CA ILE A 237 9.54 3.73 -10.43
C ILE A 237 8.47 3.12 -11.34
N GLY A 238 8.32 1.80 -11.37
CA GLY A 238 7.33 1.11 -12.22
C GLY A 238 5.86 1.47 -11.94
N VAL A 239 5.59 2.25 -10.89
CA VAL A 239 4.25 2.82 -10.64
C VAL A 239 3.90 3.89 -11.69
N LEU A 240 4.88 4.57 -12.28
CA LEU A 240 4.67 5.52 -13.39
C LEU A 240 4.09 4.79 -14.60
N ASP A 241 4.79 3.76 -15.08
CA ASP A 241 4.33 2.93 -16.22
C ASP A 241 2.96 2.32 -15.93
N PHE A 242 2.72 1.89 -14.68
CA PHE A 242 1.45 1.32 -14.27
C PHE A 242 0.29 2.32 -14.43
N PHE A 243 0.45 3.56 -14.00
CA PHE A 243 -0.61 4.56 -14.11
C PHE A 243 -0.78 5.08 -15.55
N GLU A 244 0.31 5.21 -16.30
CA GLU A 244 0.25 5.54 -17.73
C GLU A 244 -0.52 4.47 -18.51
N ASP A 245 -0.16 3.19 -18.34
CA ASP A 245 -0.76 2.08 -19.07
C ASP A 245 -2.20 1.75 -18.64
N GLN A 246 -2.50 1.87 -17.34
CA GLN A 246 -3.76 1.38 -16.78
C GLN A 246 -4.78 2.49 -16.50
N TYR A 247 -4.32 3.73 -16.28
CA TYR A 247 -5.16 4.83 -15.83
C TYR A 247 -5.00 6.11 -16.65
N ASP A 248 -4.43 5.99 -17.85
CA ASP A 248 -4.23 7.09 -18.81
C ASP A 248 -3.56 8.34 -18.18
N ALA A 249 -2.70 8.15 -17.17
CA ALA A 249 -1.95 9.22 -16.53
C ALA A 249 -0.86 9.76 -17.48
N ASP A 250 -0.44 11.00 -17.27
CA ASP A 250 0.61 11.65 -18.06
C ASP A 250 1.70 12.16 -17.09
N SER A 251 2.75 11.36 -16.90
CA SER A 251 3.85 11.67 -15.98
C SER A 251 4.67 12.92 -16.39
N ASP A 252 4.51 13.41 -17.62
CA ASP A 252 5.08 14.70 -18.05
C ASP A 252 4.28 15.90 -17.52
N LYS A 253 3.03 15.71 -17.13
CA LYS A 253 2.09 16.76 -16.71
C LYS A 253 1.68 16.71 -15.26
N GLU A 254 1.69 15.51 -14.67
CA GLU A 254 1.24 15.29 -13.28
C GLU A 254 2.27 14.53 -12.45
N ALA A 255 2.40 14.89 -11.16
CA ALA A 255 3.23 14.15 -10.23
C ALA A 255 2.49 12.90 -9.75
N ILE A 256 2.97 11.73 -10.15
CA ILE A 256 2.39 10.42 -9.80
C ILE A 256 3.13 9.80 -8.62
N ALA A 257 4.46 9.72 -8.74
CA ALA A 257 5.37 9.18 -7.75
C ALA A 257 6.69 9.95 -7.83
N VAL A 258 7.13 10.50 -6.71
CA VAL A 258 8.33 11.32 -6.64
C VAL A 258 9.29 10.78 -5.60
N SER A 259 10.59 10.92 -5.87
CA SER A 259 11.64 10.59 -4.93
C SER A 259 12.71 11.67 -4.93
N VAL A 260 13.69 11.51 -4.03
CA VAL A 260 14.79 12.45 -3.85
C VAL A 260 16.12 11.70 -3.96
N ARG A 261 17.22 12.44 -4.17
CA ARG A 261 18.54 11.83 -4.09
C ARG A 261 18.74 11.22 -2.71
N ALA A 262 19.09 9.94 -2.66
CA ALA A 262 19.33 9.21 -1.42
C ALA A 262 20.62 8.41 -1.51
N SER A 263 21.31 8.22 -0.37
CA SER A 263 22.38 7.24 -0.24
C SER A 263 21.83 5.90 0.25
N GLU A 264 22.63 4.85 0.11
CA GLU A 264 22.37 3.54 0.70
C GLU A 264 23.56 3.06 1.56
N HIS A 265 23.34 2.03 2.40
CA HIS A 265 24.41 1.49 3.27
C HIS A 265 25.63 1.01 2.47
N ALA A 266 25.42 0.45 1.26
CA ALA A 266 26.52 0.02 0.40
C ALA A 266 27.40 1.21 -0.06
N ASP A 267 26.80 2.37 -0.36
CA ASP A 267 27.54 3.57 -0.72
C ASP A 267 28.34 4.10 0.46
N ILE A 268 27.70 4.24 1.62
CA ILE A 268 28.38 4.77 2.81
C ILE A 268 29.50 3.82 3.24
N SER A 269 29.25 2.51 3.33
CA SER A 269 30.27 1.51 3.69
C SER A 269 31.47 1.54 2.72
N ARG A 270 31.20 1.68 1.42
CA ARG A 270 32.24 1.81 0.40
C ARG A 270 33.05 3.09 0.59
N MET A 271 32.40 4.23 0.84
CA MET A 271 33.06 5.50 1.06
C MET A 271 33.92 5.48 2.35
N LEU A 272 33.38 4.95 3.45
CA LEU A 272 34.16 4.76 4.69
C LEU A 272 35.40 3.92 4.46
N SER A 273 35.27 2.79 3.77
CA SER A 273 36.40 1.92 3.44
C SER A 273 37.43 2.60 2.55
N LEU A 274 36.96 3.34 1.54
CA LEU A 274 37.82 4.09 0.61
C LEU A 274 38.60 5.19 1.33
N PHE A 275 37.96 5.99 2.17
CA PHE A 275 38.58 7.09 2.87
C PHE A 275 39.65 6.56 3.87
N ARG A 276 39.32 5.49 4.62
CA ARG A 276 40.28 4.80 5.49
C ARG A 276 41.49 4.28 4.70
N TYR A 277 41.25 3.62 3.57
CA TYR A 277 42.32 3.11 2.71
C TYR A 277 43.23 4.23 2.19
N LEU A 278 42.67 5.32 1.67
CA LEU A 278 43.43 6.44 1.11
C LEU A 278 44.27 7.16 2.20
N ALA A 279 43.68 7.37 3.37
CA ALA A 279 44.38 7.96 4.51
C ALA A 279 45.52 7.08 5.00
N GLN A 280 45.33 5.77 5.13
CA GLN A 280 46.37 4.82 5.52
C GLN A 280 47.49 4.76 4.48
N LYS A 281 47.12 4.65 3.19
CA LYS A 281 48.09 4.68 2.08
C LYS A 281 48.92 5.97 2.08
N GLY A 282 48.31 7.12 2.35
CA GLY A 282 49.03 8.39 2.50
C GLY A 282 50.08 8.31 3.60
N LEU A 283 49.74 7.78 4.77
CA LEU A 283 50.71 7.57 5.87
C LEU A 283 51.84 6.61 5.48
N ASP A 284 51.54 5.50 4.82
CA ASP A 284 52.51 4.50 4.37
C ASP A 284 53.49 5.10 3.33
N GLU A 285 53.01 6.07 2.53
CA GLU A 285 53.81 6.86 1.57
C GLU A 285 54.56 8.05 2.24
N GLY A 286 54.47 8.22 3.55
CA GLY A 286 55.11 9.30 4.30
C GLY A 286 54.41 10.67 4.21
N LYS A 287 53.17 10.71 3.70
CA LYS A 287 52.32 11.91 3.68
C LYS A 287 51.66 12.11 5.04
N THR A 288 51.59 13.34 5.51
CA THR A 288 50.87 13.69 6.75
C THR A 288 49.45 14.18 6.48
N THR A 289 49.21 14.72 5.27
CA THR A 289 47.93 15.26 4.85
C THR A 289 47.54 14.75 3.46
N LEU A 290 46.26 14.87 3.14
CA LEU A 290 45.69 14.67 1.81
C LEU A 290 44.78 15.85 1.44
N PRO A 291 44.71 16.22 0.15
CA PRO A 291 43.77 17.23 -0.30
C PRO A 291 42.34 16.69 -0.19
N PHE A 292 41.45 17.50 0.39
CA PHE A 292 40.05 17.18 0.53
C PHE A 292 39.21 18.47 0.45
N GLU A 293 38.31 18.55 -0.51
CA GLU A 293 37.39 19.68 -0.71
C GLU A 293 38.09 21.07 -0.64
N GLY A 294 39.21 21.19 -1.35
CA GLY A 294 39.99 22.44 -1.45
C GLY A 294 40.88 22.80 -0.27
N ARG A 295 41.05 21.90 0.72
CA ARG A 295 41.96 22.07 1.87
C ARG A 295 42.81 20.82 2.11
N GLU A 296 43.89 20.98 2.87
CA GLU A 296 44.70 19.86 3.35
C GLU A 296 44.13 19.31 4.66
N VAL A 297 43.90 18.00 4.72
CA VAL A 297 43.36 17.30 5.90
C VAL A 297 44.36 16.23 6.36
N SER A 298 44.57 16.15 7.67
CA SER A 298 45.45 15.16 8.26
C SER A 298 44.99 13.72 8.00
N CYS A 299 45.86 12.85 7.51
CA CYS A 299 45.56 11.43 7.35
C CYS A 299 45.11 10.78 8.67
N LYS A 300 45.72 11.18 9.80
CA LYS A 300 45.31 10.68 11.13
C LYS A 300 43.92 11.16 11.52
N ALA A 301 43.55 12.39 11.17
CA ALA A 301 42.20 12.91 11.44
C ALA A 301 41.17 12.15 10.61
N ILE A 302 41.45 11.88 9.32
CA ILE A 302 40.55 11.08 8.46
C ILE A 302 40.34 9.67 9.06
N LEU A 303 41.41 9.03 9.57
CA LEU A 303 41.29 7.70 10.19
C LEU A 303 40.53 7.72 11.52
N ALA A 304 40.65 8.80 12.30
CA ALA A 304 39.99 8.94 13.59
C ALA A 304 38.49 9.18 13.45
N ASP A 305 38.12 10.03 12.52
CA ASP A 305 36.70 10.47 12.31
C ASP A 305 36.29 10.29 10.83
N THR A 306 36.51 9.10 10.26
CA THR A 306 36.24 8.83 8.83
C THR A 306 34.82 9.20 8.43
N GLU A 307 33.83 8.90 9.27
CA GLU A 307 32.44 9.14 9.03
C GLU A 307 32.11 10.65 8.91
N LEU A 308 32.82 11.51 9.66
CA LEU A 308 32.74 12.97 9.51
C LEU A 308 33.07 13.41 8.08
N TYR A 309 34.15 12.92 7.51
CA TYR A 309 34.61 13.31 6.17
C TYR A 309 33.72 12.72 5.06
N VAL A 310 33.13 11.55 5.27
CA VAL A 310 32.14 10.98 4.37
C VAL A 310 30.86 11.83 4.39
N LEU A 311 30.37 12.19 5.58
CA LEU A 311 29.21 13.08 5.73
C LEU A 311 29.47 14.45 5.06
N GLU A 312 30.64 15.05 5.33
CA GLU A 312 31.04 16.33 4.75
C GLU A 312 31.04 16.27 3.22
N TRP A 313 31.58 15.18 2.65
CA TRP A 313 31.57 15.00 1.19
C TRP A 313 30.15 15.00 0.62
N PHE A 314 29.19 14.29 1.27
CA PHE A 314 27.79 14.29 0.82
C PHE A 314 27.14 15.67 0.96
N VAL A 315 27.42 16.40 2.04
CA VAL A 315 26.91 17.77 2.26
C VAL A 315 27.38 18.70 1.16
N MET A 316 28.67 18.66 0.81
CA MET A 316 29.28 19.55 -0.18
C MET A 316 28.97 19.15 -1.63
N ASN A 317 28.78 17.86 -1.90
CA ASN A 317 28.57 17.34 -3.27
C ASN A 317 27.12 16.99 -3.59
N SER A 318 26.15 17.60 -2.87
CA SER A 318 24.74 17.45 -3.16
C SER A 318 23.99 18.80 -3.12
N THR A 319 23.04 18.96 -4.02
CA THR A 319 22.10 20.09 -4.08
C THR A 319 20.66 19.59 -3.90
N GLY A 320 19.73 20.47 -3.56
CA GLY A 320 18.35 20.08 -3.31
C GLY A 320 18.21 19.18 -2.08
N ILE A 321 17.20 18.33 -2.07
CA ILE A 321 16.97 17.36 -0.99
C ILE A 321 17.97 16.20 -1.12
N MET A 322 18.70 15.90 -0.03
CA MET A 322 19.59 14.75 0.07
C MET A 322 19.19 13.90 1.27
N SER A 323 18.71 12.69 1.05
CA SER A 323 18.42 11.71 2.08
C SER A 323 19.67 10.86 2.34
N TYR A 324 20.30 11.08 3.49
CA TYR A 324 21.53 10.42 3.90
C TYR A 324 21.25 9.29 4.88
N VAL A 325 21.62 8.04 4.53
CA VAL A 325 21.54 6.91 5.47
C VAL A 325 22.60 7.08 6.54
N ALA A 326 22.18 7.26 7.78
CA ALA A 326 23.01 7.81 8.84
C ALA A 326 23.43 6.78 9.92
N ASP A 327 22.95 5.54 9.80
CA ASP A 327 23.13 4.48 10.79
C ASP A 327 24.05 3.34 10.31
N THR A 328 24.95 3.64 9.36
CA THR A 328 25.95 2.67 8.89
C THR A 328 26.95 2.31 9.98
N GLU A 329 27.31 3.26 10.85
CA GLU A 329 28.12 3.04 12.06
C GLU A 329 27.36 3.48 13.31
N ASN A 330 27.65 4.66 13.87
CA ASN A 330 27.00 5.15 15.07
C ASN A 330 26.10 6.36 14.78
N TYR A 331 24.83 6.11 14.58
CA TYR A 331 23.83 7.12 14.24
C TYR A 331 23.82 8.32 15.19
N TYR A 332 23.78 8.07 16.50
CA TYR A 332 23.67 9.16 17.48
C TYR A 332 24.95 9.98 17.57
N HIS A 333 26.10 9.33 17.40
CA HIS A 333 27.38 10.03 17.33
C HIS A 333 27.47 10.91 16.07
N LEU A 334 27.04 10.37 14.92
CA LEU A 334 26.95 11.12 13.67
C LEU A 334 26.09 12.37 13.84
N LEU A 335 24.90 12.20 14.40
CA LEU A 335 23.91 13.29 14.49
C LEU A 335 24.33 14.37 15.50
N ASN A 336 24.85 13.99 16.67
CA ASN A 336 25.15 14.93 17.76
C ASN A 336 26.57 15.52 17.69
N LYS A 337 27.52 14.83 17.06
CA LYS A 337 28.91 15.32 16.95
C LYS A 337 29.24 15.80 15.53
N TYR A 338 29.08 14.94 14.53
CA TYR A 338 29.55 15.25 13.18
C TYR A 338 28.63 16.23 12.46
N ALA A 339 27.31 16.03 12.55
CA ALA A 339 26.36 16.97 11.98
C ALA A 339 26.44 18.36 12.67
N ALA A 340 26.71 18.40 13.98
CA ALA A 340 26.92 19.64 14.71
C ALA A 340 28.17 20.39 14.23
N GLN A 341 29.27 19.67 13.91
CA GLN A 341 30.49 20.28 13.33
C GLN A 341 30.25 20.80 11.92
N LEU A 342 29.34 20.20 11.17
CA LEU A 342 29.02 20.55 9.79
C LEU A 342 27.77 21.44 9.66
N LYS A 343 27.22 21.94 10.77
CA LYS A 343 25.97 22.72 10.81
C LYS A 343 25.96 23.81 9.77
N ASP A 344 26.95 24.71 9.78
CA ASP A 344 27.03 25.85 8.87
C ASP A 344 27.07 25.43 7.39
N LEU A 345 27.76 24.30 7.09
CA LEU A 345 27.80 23.75 5.74
C LEU A 345 26.45 23.15 5.31
N ILE A 346 25.76 22.47 6.24
CA ILE A 346 24.43 21.89 5.99
C ILE A 346 23.42 23.01 5.72
N GLU A 347 23.42 24.05 6.55
CA GLU A 347 22.52 25.22 6.40
C GLU A 347 22.85 26.08 5.17
N ALA A 348 24.11 26.09 4.72
CA ALA A 348 24.56 26.83 3.54
C ALA A 348 24.38 26.06 2.21
N ARG A 349 23.79 24.86 2.24
CA ARG A 349 23.53 24.06 1.01
C ARG A 349 22.66 24.84 0.02
N LYS A 350 22.75 24.48 -1.24
CA LYS A 350 22.04 25.17 -2.32
C LYS A 350 20.85 24.36 -2.81
N ALA A 351 19.80 25.08 -3.20
CA ALA A 351 18.70 24.49 -3.95
C ALA A 351 19.21 23.84 -5.25
N ARG A 352 18.50 22.86 -5.75
CA ARG A 352 18.74 22.27 -7.06
C ARG A 352 18.29 23.27 -8.15
N GLU A 353 18.81 23.13 -9.37
CA GLU A 353 18.52 24.04 -10.49
C GLU A 353 17.02 24.15 -10.82
N ASP A 354 16.24 23.09 -10.57
CA ASP A 354 14.79 23.05 -10.75
C ASP A 354 13.98 23.64 -9.57
N GLY A 355 14.68 24.23 -8.58
CA GLY A 355 14.06 24.87 -7.42
C GLY A 355 13.81 23.96 -6.22
N GLN A 356 14.20 22.67 -6.26
CA GLN A 356 14.06 21.79 -5.10
C GLN A 356 14.87 22.34 -3.90
N PRO A 357 14.25 22.47 -2.69
CA PRO A 357 14.87 23.12 -1.53
C PRO A 357 16.09 22.33 -1.01
N PRO A 358 17.08 23.02 -0.39
CA PRO A 358 18.32 22.40 0.06
C PRO A 358 18.19 21.70 1.43
N ILE A 359 17.37 20.68 1.52
CA ILE A 359 17.12 19.95 2.79
C ILE A 359 18.06 18.76 2.91
N PHE A 360 18.77 18.63 4.03
CA PHE A 360 19.58 17.47 4.35
C PHE A 360 18.80 16.56 5.31
N VAL A 361 18.37 15.39 4.83
CA VAL A 361 17.53 14.47 5.57
C VAL A 361 18.38 13.36 6.17
N PHE A 362 18.37 13.23 7.48
CA PHE A 362 19.00 12.11 8.19
C PHE A 362 18.06 10.91 8.22
N ARG A 363 18.54 9.76 7.73
CA ARG A 363 17.75 8.54 7.61
C ARG A 363 18.34 7.41 8.44
N PRO A 364 17.85 7.17 9.66
CA PRO A 364 18.07 5.91 10.36
C PRO A 364 17.14 4.83 9.81
N ASP A 365 17.68 3.64 9.53
CA ASP A 365 16.93 2.46 9.08
C ASP A 365 16.88 1.37 10.16
N SER A 366 17.71 1.47 11.22
CA SER A 366 17.87 0.45 12.26
C SER A 366 17.32 0.93 13.60
N SER A 367 16.65 0.04 14.32
CA SER A 367 16.25 0.26 15.70
C SER A 367 16.61 -0.93 16.58
N ARG A 368 16.85 -0.70 17.89
CA ARG A 368 16.97 -1.82 18.85
C ARG A 368 15.68 -2.56 19.01
N ARG A 369 14.53 -1.87 18.92
CA ARG A 369 13.20 -2.41 19.18
C ARG A 369 12.14 -1.88 18.24
N THR A 370 12.02 -0.57 18.15
CA THR A 370 10.92 0.09 17.43
C THR A 370 11.37 1.45 16.93
N PRO A 371 10.81 1.88 15.80
CA PRO A 371 10.99 3.21 15.26
C PRO A 371 10.74 4.33 16.28
N LEU A 372 9.79 4.15 17.20
CA LEU A 372 9.45 5.14 18.21
C LEU A 372 10.66 5.58 19.04
N THR A 373 11.48 4.63 19.51
CA THR A 373 12.63 4.98 20.36
C THR A 373 13.76 5.65 19.59
N VAL A 374 13.89 5.38 18.30
CA VAL A 374 14.88 6.08 17.45
C VAL A 374 14.46 7.52 17.19
N ILE A 375 13.17 7.74 16.94
CA ILE A 375 12.64 9.06 16.61
C ILE A 375 12.46 9.93 17.86
N CYS A 376 11.72 9.40 18.85
CA CYS A 376 11.29 10.13 20.04
C CYS A 376 12.15 9.88 21.28
N GLY A 377 13.13 8.94 21.21
CA GLY A 377 13.89 8.52 22.38
C GLY A 377 13.07 7.68 23.36
N TYR A 378 13.63 7.50 24.55
CA TYR A 378 13.03 6.72 25.62
C TYR A 378 12.35 7.61 26.66
N LYS A 379 11.26 7.14 27.24
CA LYS A 379 10.59 7.81 28.35
C LYS A 379 11.32 7.50 29.65
N CYS A 380 11.95 8.51 30.26
CA CYS A 380 12.60 8.34 31.56
C CYS A 380 11.53 8.28 32.67
N ILE A 381 11.39 7.11 33.32
CA ILE A 381 10.40 6.87 34.38
C ILE A 381 10.97 6.93 35.80
N ALA A 382 12.30 6.86 35.95
CA ALA A 382 12.95 6.89 37.26
C ALA A 382 14.35 7.47 37.18
N LYS A 383 14.75 8.21 38.23
CA LYS A 383 16.13 8.62 38.51
C LYS A 383 16.53 8.07 39.86
N ILE A 384 17.56 7.25 39.94
CA ILE A 384 17.98 6.50 41.12
C ILE A 384 19.43 6.81 41.42
N GLU A 385 19.72 7.20 42.67
CA GLU A 385 21.09 7.31 43.21
C GLU A 385 21.30 6.14 44.18
N THR A 386 22.32 5.31 43.95
CA THR A 386 22.49 4.04 44.67
C THR A 386 23.09 4.18 46.06
N GLN A 387 23.44 5.40 46.54
CA GLN A 387 24.14 5.62 47.79
C GLN A 387 23.40 5.24 49.09
N SER A 388 22.13 4.78 49.10
CA SER A 388 21.45 4.55 50.36
C SER A 388 20.41 3.43 50.50
N SER A 389 20.17 2.56 49.56
CA SER A 389 19.35 1.35 49.79
C SER A 389 19.39 0.38 48.63
N VAL A 390 19.09 -0.90 48.86
CA VAL A 390 18.80 -1.91 47.84
C VAL A 390 17.50 -1.49 47.16
N VAL A 391 17.60 -0.67 46.13
CA VAL A 391 16.45 -0.33 45.29
C VAL A 391 16.29 -1.43 44.27
N SER A 392 15.16 -2.11 44.26
CA SER A 392 14.81 -3.01 43.17
C SER A 392 14.72 -2.18 41.89
N ALA A 393 15.43 -2.57 40.83
CA ALA A 393 15.35 -1.90 39.54
C ALA A 393 13.88 -1.80 39.10
N PRO A 394 13.40 -0.64 38.63
CA PRO A 394 12.04 -0.49 38.15
C PRO A 394 11.80 -1.44 36.98
N LYS A 395 10.60 -2.00 36.90
CA LYS A 395 10.19 -2.77 35.73
C LYS A 395 9.96 -1.77 34.58
N LEU A 396 10.86 -1.73 33.63
CA LEU A 396 10.77 -0.85 32.45
C LEU A 396 9.88 -1.48 31.38
N ALA A 397 9.09 -0.65 30.69
CA ALA A 397 8.52 -1.00 29.40
C ALA A 397 9.60 -0.88 28.31
N TRP A 398 9.29 -1.35 27.12
CA TRP A 398 10.24 -1.40 26.01
C TRP A 398 10.67 -0.02 25.46
N ASP A 399 9.87 1.01 25.68
CA ASP A 399 10.11 2.41 25.31
C ASP A 399 10.48 3.30 26.51
N GLU A 400 10.77 2.68 27.66
CA GLU A 400 11.15 3.35 28.88
C GLU A 400 12.63 3.18 29.24
N CYS A 401 13.18 4.19 29.90
CA CYS A 401 14.50 4.12 30.51
C CYS A 401 14.45 4.52 31.98
N ALA A 402 15.48 4.11 32.74
CA ALA A 402 15.78 4.61 34.07
C ALA A 402 17.18 5.18 34.07
N ILE A 403 17.39 6.29 34.79
CA ILE A 403 18.73 6.84 35.04
C ILE A 403 19.19 6.33 36.40
N VAL A 404 20.31 5.60 36.42
CA VAL A 404 20.92 5.09 37.65
C VAL A 404 22.35 5.61 37.71
N ASP A 405 22.67 6.37 38.76
CA ASP A 405 24.00 7.00 38.93
C ASP A 405 24.47 7.81 37.70
N GLY A 406 23.51 8.43 36.98
CA GLY A 406 23.76 9.25 35.81
C GLY A 406 23.79 8.50 34.47
N GLU A 407 23.68 7.18 34.46
CA GLU A 407 23.67 6.39 33.25
C GLU A 407 22.23 5.96 32.88
N HIS A 408 21.88 5.96 31.58
CA HIS A 408 20.58 5.51 31.07
C HIS A 408 20.57 3.99 30.87
N TYR A 409 19.57 3.34 31.45
CA TYR A 409 19.35 1.89 31.36
C TYR A 409 18.03 1.58 30.67
N VAL A 410 18.07 0.66 29.70
CA VAL A 410 16.90 0.12 28.98
C VAL A 410 16.92 -1.40 29.02
N ILE A 411 15.76 -2.03 28.77
CA ILE A 411 15.69 -3.50 28.73
C ILE A 411 16.20 -4.01 27.37
N GLN A 412 17.07 -5.01 27.38
CA GLN A 412 17.44 -5.74 26.17
C GLN A 412 16.41 -6.84 25.88
N GLU A 413 15.96 -6.92 24.64
CA GLU A 413 14.79 -7.71 24.22
C GLU A 413 14.90 -9.23 24.42
N LYS A 414 16.10 -9.81 24.21
CA LYS A 414 16.25 -11.28 24.12
C LYS A 414 16.36 -12.01 25.45
N ASP A 415 16.75 -11.35 26.53
CA ASP A 415 17.02 -12.00 27.82
C ASP A 415 16.58 -11.19 29.05
N GLY A 416 15.93 -10.05 28.84
CA GLY A 416 15.44 -9.19 29.93
C GLY A 416 16.55 -8.46 30.70
N ARG A 417 17.80 -8.54 30.24
CA ARG A 417 18.89 -7.78 30.88
C ARG A 417 18.77 -6.30 30.59
N TYR A 418 19.17 -5.50 31.56
CA TYR A 418 19.34 -4.07 31.39
C TYR A 418 20.68 -3.80 30.69
N ILE A 419 20.67 -2.88 29.74
CA ILE A 419 21.87 -2.36 29.10
C ILE A 419 21.92 -0.84 29.26
N THR A 420 23.14 -0.30 29.30
CA THR A 420 23.33 1.15 29.20
C THR A 420 23.25 1.61 27.76
N ILE A 421 22.68 2.80 27.59
CA ILE A 421 22.66 3.54 26.32
C ILE A 421 23.22 4.94 26.55
N SER A 422 23.62 5.62 25.47
CA SER A 422 24.09 7.01 25.58
C SER A 422 22.93 7.98 25.83
N ASP A 423 23.25 9.17 26.32
CA ASP A 423 22.27 10.24 26.52
C ASP A 423 21.58 10.61 25.20
N GLU A 424 22.34 10.63 24.11
CA GLU A 424 21.82 10.95 22.78
C GLU A 424 20.86 9.85 22.26
N GLU A 425 21.16 8.57 22.51
CA GLU A 425 20.23 7.48 22.20
C GLU A 425 18.96 7.59 23.05
N ALA A 426 19.10 7.93 24.33
CA ALA A 426 17.96 8.13 25.21
C ALA A 426 17.05 9.31 24.77
N GLN A 427 17.63 10.37 24.19
CA GLN A 427 16.91 11.55 23.72
C GLN A 427 16.21 11.35 22.36
N GLY A 428 16.77 10.50 21.48
CA GLY A 428 16.26 10.25 20.14
C GLY A 428 16.58 11.33 19.12
N SER A 429 16.12 11.10 17.89
CA SER A 429 16.48 11.93 16.72
C SER A 429 15.93 13.36 16.80
N LEU A 430 14.67 13.54 17.20
CA LEU A 430 14.03 14.85 17.22
C LEU A 430 14.70 15.82 18.19
N VAL A 431 15.01 15.35 19.40
CA VAL A 431 15.70 16.17 20.40
C VAL A 431 17.14 16.46 19.95
N SER A 432 17.83 15.49 19.37
CA SER A 432 19.17 15.68 18.83
C SER A 432 19.20 16.71 17.68
N LEU A 433 18.26 16.64 16.74
CA LEU A 433 18.13 17.62 15.65
C LEU A 433 17.80 19.02 16.18
N TRP A 434 16.88 19.12 17.15
CA TRP A 434 16.54 20.39 17.78
C TRP A 434 17.73 21.01 18.51
N ASN A 435 18.47 20.24 19.29
CA ASN A 435 19.64 20.72 20.01
C ASN A 435 20.77 21.16 19.07
N THR A 436 20.92 20.49 17.93
CA THR A 436 21.96 20.79 16.94
C THR A 436 21.60 21.97 16.05
N PHE A 437 20.41 21.97 15.45
CA PHE A 437 20.03 22.90 14.40
C PHE A 437 19.07 23.99 14.87
N GLY A 438 18.38 23.77 16.01
CA GLY A 438 17.33 24.66 16.49
C GLY A 438 16.07 24.59 15.61
N GLY A 439 15.37 25.68 15.53
CA GLY A 439 14.12 25.82 14.79
C GLY A 439 13.26 26.93 15.37
N GLU A 440 11.96 26.83 15.20
CA GLU A 440 10.99 27.79 15.74
C GLU A 440 9.91 27.10 16.57
N GLU A 441 9.28 27.86 17.46
CA GLU A 441 8.12 27.41 18.23
C GLU A 441 6.87 28.12 17.72
N VAL A 442 5.82 27.34 17.42
CA VAL A 442 4.56 27.86 16.90
C VAL A 442 3.40 27.48 17.82
N MET A 443 2.42 28.36 17.95
CA MET A 443 1.19 28.08 18.67
C MET A 443 0.23 27.33 17.75
N THR A 444 -0.28 26.18 18.20
CA THR A 444 -1.19 25.30 17.46
C THR A 444 -2.34 24.85 18.37
N GLU A 445 -3.26 24.03 17.86
CA GLU A 445 -4.32 23.45 18.67
C GLU A 445 -3.79 22.53 19.79
N ALA A 446 -2.67 21.84 19.54
CA ALA A 446 -2.00 21.02 20.56
C ALA A 446 -1.16 21.82 21.56
N GLY A 447 -1.08 23.16 21.43
CA GLY A 447 -0.25 24.05 22.23
C GLY A 447 0.98 24.55 21.50
N MET A 448 2.05 24.89 22.26
CA MET A 448 3.33 25.31 21.68
C MET A 448 4.07 24.10 21.12
N MET A 449 4.29 24.08 19.79
CA MET A 449 4.96 23.00 19.08
C MET A 449 6.26 23.47 18.44
N LYS A 450 7.28 22.62 18.53
CA LYS A 450 8.60 22.85 17.92
C LYS A 450 8.59 22.40 16.46
N LEU A 451 9.00 23.31 15.58
CA LEU A 451 9.32 23.04 14.18
C LEU A 451 10.84 23.07 14.04
N ILE A 452 11.44 21.96 13.66
CA ILE A 452 12.89 21.84 13.47
C ILE A 452 13.31 22.69 12.27
N ASN A 453 14.55 23.21 12.30
CA ASN A 453 15.13 24.02 11.24
C ASN A 453 14.86 23.40 9.85
N PRO A 454 14.25 24.13 8.89
CA PRO A 454 13.87 23.61 7.58
C PRO A 454 15.04 23.19 6.67
N ALA A 455 16.28 23.49 7.03
CA ALA A 455 17.46 23.00 6.34
C ALA A 455 17.72 21.50 6.56
N VAL A 456 17.09 20.90 7.58
CA VAL A 456 17.25 19.50 7.93
C VAL A 456 15.91 18.77 8.05
N GLY A 457 15.95 17.45 7.87
CA GLY A 457 14.79 16.58 8.04
C GLY A 457 15.18 15.23 8.64
N CYS A 458 14.18 14.46 9.02
CA CYS A 458 14.33 13.09 9.46
C CYS A 458 13.31 12.20 8.72
N ILE A 459 13.77 11.07 8.19
CA ILE A 459 12.90 10.02 7.66
C ILE A 459 13.30 8.69 8.29
N TYR A 460 12.35 7.94 8.79
CA TYR A 460 12.61 6.57 9.24
C TYR A 460 12.08 5.57 8.21
N GLY A 461 12.96 4.65 7.74
CA GLY A 461 12.72 3.84 6.55
C GLY A 461 12.27 2.40 6.78
N GLU A 462 12.26 1.86 8.02
CA GLU A 462 12.03 0.46 8.28
C GLU A 462 10.65 0.18 8.89
N ALA A 463 9.88 -0.76 8.28
CA ALA A 463 8.72 -1.47 8.85
C ALA A 463 7.68 -0.63 9.64
N ILE A 464 7.44 0.62 9.24
CA ILE A 464 6.42 1.46 9.87
C ILE A 464 5.02 0.88 9.55
N SER A 465 4.30 0.43 10.58
CA SER A 465 2.87 0.08 10.52
C SER A 465 1.99 1.27 10.91
N GLN A 466 0.67 1.16 10.69
CA GLN A 466 -0.27 2.19 11.16
C GLN A 466 -0.19 2.40 12.68
N THR A 467 0.03 1.33 13.45
CA THR A 467 0.22 1.41 14.90
C THR A 467 1.48 2.20 15.25
N HIS A 468 2.61 1.88 14.61
CA HIS A 468 3.86 2.62 14.82
C HIS A 468 3.72 4.10 14.44
N GLN A 469 3.06 4.40 13.31
CA GLN A 469 2.81 5.80 12.93
C GLN A 469 2.04 6.56 14.02
N LYS A 470 0.95 5.97 14.52
CA LYS A 470 0.14 6.57 15.58
C LYS A 470 0.96 6.81 16.84
N GLU A 471 1.66 5.80 17.35
CA GLU A 471 2.50 5.88 18.56
C GLU A 471 3.58 6.97 18.44
N ILE A 472 4.21 7.08 17.26
CA ILE A 472 5.23 8.10 16.99
C ILE A 472 4.61 9.50 17.03
N LEU A 473 3.52 9.72 16.28
CA LEU A 473 2.89 11.02 16.17
C LEU A 473 2.30 11.50 17.52
N GLU A 474 1.70 10.60 18.30
CA GLU A 474 1.23 10.89 19.65
C GLU A 474 2.38 11.29 20.57
N ARG A 475 3.47 10.52 20.57
CA ARG A 475 4.64 10.83 21.40
C ARG A 475 5.33 12.14 20.99
N MET A 476 5.39 12.44 19.70
CA MET A 476 5.93 13.74 19.23
C MET A 476 5.16 14.91 19.83
N ILE A 477 3.84 14.86 19.79
CA ILE A 477 2.99 15.92 20.38
C ILE A 477 3.16 15.99 21.90
N GLU A 478 3.20 14.85 22.61
CA GLU A 478 3.49 14.82 24.05
C GLU A 478 4.83 15.49 24.40
N MET A 479 5.82 15.38 23.51
CA MET A 479 7.14 15.99 23.67
C MET A 479 7.20 17.48 23.23
N GLY A 480 6.10 18.02 22.71
CA GLY A 480 6.03 19.39 22.18
C GLY A 480 6.67 19.54 20.79
N PHE A 481 6.75 18.45 20.00
CA PHE A 481 7.20 18.49 18.61
C PHE A 481 6.02 18.33 17.66
N SER A 482 5.98 19.14 16.61
CA SER A 482 4.99 18.99 15.56
C SER A 482 5.19 17.69 14.76
N ALA A 483 4.09 17.07 14.35
CA ALA A 483 4.05 15.89 13.51
C ALA A 483 4.81 16.06 12.16
N ILE A 484 4.86 17.28 11.65
CA ILE A 484 5.50 17.56 10.34
C ILE A 484 7.03 17.50 10.36
N ASN A 485 7.66 17.33 11.53
CA ASN A 485 9.12 17.19 11.63
C ASN A 485 9.67 15.88 11.11
N ILE A 486 8.81 14.90 10.77
CA ILE A 486 9.26 13.58 10.32
C ILE A 486 8.56 13.15 9.04
N LEU A 487 9.30 12.39 8.23
CA LEU A 487 8.77 11.58 7.14
C LEU A 487 8.90 10.11 7.51
N MET A 488 7.99 9.28 7.03
CA MET A 488 7.93 7.85 7.36
C MET A 488 8.03 6.98 6.12
N GLY A 489 8.98 6.05 6.11
CA GLY A 489 9.10 5.04 5.07
C GLY A 489 8.10 3.90 5.27
N LYS A 490 7.27 3.63 4.28
CA LYS A 490 6.31 2.53 4.25
C LYS A 490 6.90 1.37 3.46
N GLY A 491 7.32 0.31 4.14
CA GLY A 491 7.76 -0.94 3.52
C GLY A 491 6.59 -1.88 3.19
N SER A 492 6.92 -3.02 2.57
CA SER A 492 5.94 -4.06 2.24
C SER A 492 5.19 -4.61 3.45
N TYR A 493 5.83 -4.66 4.62
CA TYR A 493 5.20 -5.12 5.87
C TYR A 493 3.89 -4.37 6.16
N ALA A 494 3.90 -3.05 6.07
CA ALA A 494 2.72 -2.22 6.32
C ALA A 494 1.52 -2.56 5.41
N SER A 495 1.78 -2.96 4.17
CA SER A 495 0.76 -3.39 3.22
C SER A 495 0.34 -4.85 3.43
N LEU A 496 1.31 -5.74 3.74
CA LEU A 496 1.10 -7.19 3.77
C LEU A 496 0.63 -7.71 5.13
N GLU A 497 0.96 -7.05 6.26
CA GLU A 497 0.56 -7.48 7.59
C GLU A 497 -0.95 -7.72 7.67
N GLY A 498 -1.36 -8.97 7.96
CA GLY A 498 -2.75 -9.38 7.99
C GLY A 498 -3.51 -9.26 6.65
N SER A 499 -2.84 -8.86 5.56
CA SER A 499 -3.47 -8.60 4.27
C SER A 499 -3.63 -9.88 3.46
N THR A 500 -4.86 -10.37 3.43
CA THR A 500 -5.31 -11.47 2.56
C THR A 500 -6.70 -11.12 2.02
N ARG A 501 -7.22 -11.90 1.08
CA ARG A 501 -8.63 -11.78 0.65
C ARG A 501 -9.60 -11.82 1.83
N ASP A 502 -9.22 -12.46 2.93
CA ASP A 502 -10.08 -12.66 4.09
C ASP A 502 -10.06 -11.47 5.07
N LEU A 503 -9.18 -10.46 4.89
CA LEU A 503 -9.15 -9.23 5.69
C LEU A 503 -10.55 -8.58 5.76
N PHE A 504 -11.21 -8.43 4.62
CA PHE A 504 -12.60 -7.96 4.53
C PHE A 504 -13.58 -9.09 4.18
N SER A 505 -13.18 -10.36 4.35
CA SER A 505 -13.98 -11.53 3.97
C SER A 505 -14.56 -11.43 2.56
N MET A 506 -13.76 -10.94 1.60
CA MET A 506 -14.15 -10.70 0.22
C MET A 506 -14.62 -11.97 -0.46
N SER A 507 -15.75 -11.91 -1.12
CA SER A 507 -16.36 -13.07 -1.76
C SER A 507 -17.01 -12.74 -3.08
N TYR A 508 -16.84 -13.64 -4.03
CA TYR A 508 -17.53 -13.65 -5.31
C TYR A 508 -18.71 -14.63 -5.21
N LYS A 509 -19.93 -14.19 -5.49
CA LYS A 509 -21.14 -15.01 -5.33
C LYS A 509 -22.09 -14.81 -6.48
N GLN A 510 -22.51 -15.94 -7.07
CA GLN A 510 -23.63 -15.97 -8.01
C GLN A 510 -24.94 -15.82 -7.24
N THR A 511 -25.76 -14.86 -7.65
CA THR A 511 -27.04 -14.54 -7.01
C THR A 511 -28.23 -14.64 -7.97
N PHE A 512 -27.97 -14.75 -9.28
CA PHE A 512 -29.03 -14.88 -10.27
C PHE A 512 -28.54 -15.68 -11.49
N SER A 513 -29.47 -16.38 -12.14
CA SER A 513 -29.27 -17.01 -13.46
C SER A 513 -30.53 -16.88 -14.29
N GLU A 514 -30.34 -16.91 -15.60
CA GLU A 514 -31.41 -17.19 -16.57
C GLU A 514 -31.24 -18.60 -17.09
N ALA A 515 -32.27 -19.38 -17.01
CA ALA A 515 -32.33 -20.73 -17.55
C ALA A 515 -33.31 -20.83 -18.73
N LEU A 516 -32.95 -21.64 -19.73
CA LEU A 516 -33.86 -22.12 -20.75
C LEU A 516 -34.39 -23.48 -20.30
N ILE A 517 -35.68 -23.57 -20.02
CA ILE A 517 -36.35 -24.81 -19.57
C ILE A 517 -37.38 -25.17 -20.65
N ASP A 518 -37.12 -26.26 -21.35
CA ASP A 518 -37.90 -26.65 -22.54
C ASP A 518 -38.04 -25.51 -23.58
N GLY A 519 -37.02 -24.65 -23.66
CA GLY A 519 -36.96 -23.51 -24.56
C GLY A 519 -37.59 -22.21 -24.03
N GLU A 520 -38.23 -22.24 -22.87
CA GLU A 520 -38.76 -21.04 -22.20
C GLU A 520 -37.72 -20.43 -21.25
N ARG A 521 -37.58 -19.09 -21.24
CA ARG A 521 -36.66 -18.36 -20.38
C ARG A 521 -37.25 -18.15 -19.00
N VAL A 522 -36.53 -18.62 -17.97
CA VAL A 522 -36.95 -18.55 -16.58
C VAL A 522 -35.85 -17.88 -15.75
N ASN A 523 -36.27 -16.92 -14.92
CA ASN A 523 -35.37 -16.19 -13.98
C ASN A 523 -35.27 -16.94 -12.67
N LEU A 524 -34.02 -17.22 -12.23
CA LEU A 524 -33.70 -17.97 -11.03
C LEU A 524 -32.90 -17.10 -10.06
N ALA A 525 -33.57 -16.49 -9.09
CA ALA A 525 -32.91 -15.82 -7.98
C ALA A 525 -32.30 -16.85 -7.03
N GLN A 526 -31.03 -16.65 -6.68
CA GLN A 526 -30.24 -17.59 -5.87
C GLN A 526 -29.70 -16.89 -4.63
N GLN A 527 -29.61 -17.63 -3.52
CA GLN A 527 -29.04 -17.13 -2.28
C GLN A 527 -28.30 -18.25 -1.55
N LYS A 528 -27.12 -17.95 -1.07
CA LYS A 528 -26.43 -18.82 -0.10
C LYS A 528 -26.86 -18.46 1.31
N THR A 529 -27.48 -19.40 2.05
CA THR A 529 -27.92 -19.22 3.44
C THR A 529 -27.32 -20.32 4.31
N PRO A 530 -26.11 -20.13 4.89
CA PRO A 530 -25.45 -21.16 5.67
C PRO A 530 -26.08 -21.28 7.07
N MET A 531 -26.27 -22.51 7.53
CA MET A 531 -26.94 -22.81 8.80
C MET A 531 -26.16 -22.35 10.06
N GLY A 532 -24.85 -22.25 9.98
CA GLY A 532 -23.99 -21.94 11.16
C GLY A 532 -23.45 -20.53 11.24
N ASP A 533 -23.47 -19.75 10.15
CA ASP A 533 -22.88 -18.40 10.11
C ASP A 533 -23.70 -17.49 9.17
N GLN A 534 -24.66 -16.82 9.73
CA GLN A 534 -25.56 -15.90 9.04
C GLN A 534 -24.81 -14.74 8.35
N SER A 535 -23.62 -14.36 8.86
CA SER A 535 -22.77 -13.33 8.25
C SER A 535 -22.22 -13.73 6.88
N LYS A 536 -22.35 -14.99 6.49
CA LYS A 536 -21.99 -15.53 5.18
C LYS A 536 -23.18 -15.68 4.22
N THR A 537 -24.35 -15.21 4.62
CA THR A 537 -25.51 -15.12 3.70
C THR A 537 -25.16 -14.20 2.56
N SER A 538 -25.41 -14.64 1.31
CA SER A 538 -25.20 -13.79 0.12
C SER A 538 -26.41 -12.89 -0.11
N ALA A 539 -26.22 -11.86 -0.94
CA ALA A 539 -27.34 -11.19 -1.57
C ALA A 539 -28.15 -12.17 -2.45
N LYS A 540 -29.32 -11.76 -2.92
CA LYS A 540 -30.25 -12.57 -3.72
C LYS A 540 -30.71 -11.81 -4.96
N GLY A 541 -30.79 -12.49 -6.11
CA GLY A 541 -31.29 -11.94 -7.35
C GLY A 541 -30.35 -10.93 -8.02
N LEU A 542 -30.88 -10.12 -8.91
CA LEU A 542 -30.23 -8.95 -9.47
C LEU A 542 -30.12 -7.86 -8.41
N LEU A 543 -29.07 -7.07 -8.44
CA LEU A 543 -28.72 -6.11 -7.40
C LEU A 543 -28.65 -4.70 -7.99
N CYS A 544 -29.15 -3.71 -7.23
CA CYS A 544 -28.94 -2.30 -7.48
C CYS A 544 -28.37 -1.65 -6.21
N VAL A 545 -27.32 -0.86 -6.34
CA VAL A 545 -26.79 -0.03 -5.25
C VAL A 545 -27.15 1.40 -5.57
N THR A 546 -27.89 2.04 -4.68
CA THR A 546 -28.28 3.45 -4.80
C THR A 546 -27.63 4.26 -3.69
N TYR A 547 -27.55 5.55 -3.92
CA TYR A 547 -27.06 6.52 -2.95
C TYR A 547 -28.19 7.46 -2.59
N CYS A 548 -28.56 7.55 -1.33
CA CYS A 548 -29.67 8.38 -0.85
C CYS A 548 -29.19 9.39 0.16
N ASP A 549 -29.64 10.64 0.02
CA ASP A 549 -29.55 11.64 1.09
C ASP A 549 -30.64 11.33 2.13
N THR A 550 -30.21 10.95 3.35
CA THR A 550 -31.13 10.56 4.43
C THR A 550 -31.85 11.73 5.10
N THR A 551 -31.61 12.98 4.69
CA THR A 551 -32.28 14.17 5.24
C THR A 551 -33.81 14.10 5.12
N PHE A 552 -34.33 13.39 4.11
CA PHE A 552 -35.77 13.24 3.88
C PHE A 552 -36.48 12.19 4.75
N SER A 553 -35.72 11.26 5.36
CA SER A 553 -36.29 10.11 6.09
C SER A 553 -36.19 10.22 7.61
N GLY A 554 -35.82 11.38 8.16
CA GLY A 554 -35.65 11.56 9.60
C GLY A 554 -34.37 10.93 10.17
N GLY A 555 -33.41 10.57 9.30
CA GLY A 555 -32.06 10.17 9.66
C GLY A 555 -31.16 11.35 10.03
N ASP A 556 -29.90 11.08 10.36
CA ASP A 556 -28.89 12.05 10.77
C ASP A 556 -28.39 12.99 9.65
N GLY A 557 -29.00 12.91 8.46
CA GLY A 557 -28.69 13.76 7.31
C GLY A 557 -27.40 13.34 6.56
N LYS A 558 -26.85 12.18 6.86
CA LYS A 558 -25.70 11.67 6.14
C LYS A 558 -26.16 10.82 4.95
N PRO A 559 -25.57 11.05 3.77
CA PRO A 559 -25.86 10.23 2.62
C PRO A 559 -25.43 8.77 2.86
N GLU A 560 -26.22 7.81 2.41
CA GLU A 560 -26.00 6.39 2.64
C GLU A 560 -26.15 5.57 1.34
N PHE A 561 -25.27 4.58 1.17
CA PHE A 561 -25.42 3.58 0.12
C PHE A 561 -26.41 2.50 0.54
N ILE A 562 -27.37 2.21 -0.32
CA ILE A 562 -28.44 1.22 -0.07
C ILE A 562 -28.35 0.11 -1.11
N LEU A 563 -28.43 -1.15 -0.65
CA LEU A 563 -28.51 -2.33 -1.50
C LEU A 563 -29.98 -2.75 -1.70
N GLU A 564 -30.44 -2.66 -2.92
CA GLU A 564 -31.70 -3.25 -3.36
C GLU A 564 -31.42 -4.64 -3.97
N GLN A 565 -32.25 -5.62 -3.62
CA GLN A 565 -32.10 -7.01 -4.05
C GLN A 565 -33.34 -7.47 -4.81
N GLU A 566 -33.20 -8.51 -5.66
CA GLU A 566 -34.27 -9.06 -6.48
C GLU A 566 -34.94 -7.98 -7.35
N VAL A 567 -34.13 -7.02 -7.84
CA VAL A 567 -34.60 -5.92 -8.69
C VAL A 567 -34.83 -6.38 -10.13
N THR A 568 -35.54 -5.56 -10.91
CA THR A 568 -35.70 -5.81 -12.35
C THR A 568 -34.43 -5.49 -13.13
N ARG A 569 -34.37 -5.91 -14.41
CA ARG A 569 -33.22 -5.62 -15.30
C ARG A 569 -33.02 -4.11 -15.49
N GLU A 570 -34.11 -3.37 -15.62
CA GLU A 570 -34.09 -1.91 -15.78
C GLU A 570 -33.50 -1.27 -14.51
N ARG A 571 -33.99 -1.66 -13.33
CA ARG A 571 -33.56 -1.11 -12.06
C ARG A 571 -32.07 -1.42 -11.75
N GLN A 572 -31.59 -2.61 -12.12
CA GLN A 572 -30.19 -2.98 -11.98
C GLN A 572 -29.25 -2.00 -12.71
N GLN A 573 -29.71 -1.37 -13.79
CA GLN A 573 -28.91 -0.45 -14.61
C GLN A 573 -28.89 0.99 -14.10
N GLU A 574 -29.78 1.35 -13.18
CA GLU A 574 -29.99 2.72 -12.69
C GLU A 574 -29.10 3.07 -11.48
N GLY A 575 -28.42 2.15 -10.86
CA GLY A 575 -27.67 2.39 -9.61
C GLY A 575 -26.24 2.90 -9.83
N CYS A 576 -25.52 3.01 -8.71
CA CYS A 576 -24.11 3.44 -8.65
C CYS A 576 -23.13 2.43 -9.27
N LEU A 577 -23.57 1.18 -9.54
CA LEU A 577 -22.79 0.20 -10.28
C LEU A 577 -22.85 0.53 -11.78
N THR A 578 -21.91 1.32 -12.25
CA THR A 578 -21.85 1.82 -13.64
C THR A 578 -21.15 0.84 -14.57
N LEU A 579 -21.47 0.89 -15.87
CA LEU A 579 -20.89 0.00 -16.87
C LEU A 579 -19.39 0.24 -17.04
N LEU A 580 -18.58 -0.76 -16.67
CA LEU A 580 -17.13 -0.74 -16.79
C LEU A 580 -16.65 -1.41 -18.08
N LEU A 581 -17.10 -2.65 -18.31
CA LEU A 581 -16.68 -3.48 -19.44
C LEU A 581 -17.89 -4.17 -20.05
N LYS A 582 -17.97 -4.23 -21.38
CA LYS A 582 -18.93 -5.07 -22.11
C LYS A 582 -18.28 -5.63 -23.35
N ASP A 583 -18.34 -6.96 -23.51
CA ASP A 583 -17.89 -7.67 -24.70
C ASP A 583 -16.44 -7.29 -25.13
N GLY A 584 -15.55 -7.17 -24.14
CA GLY A 584 -14.17 -6.78 -24.33
C GLY A 584 -13.91 -5.28 -24.51
N VAL A 585 -14.94 -4.43 -24.51
CA VAL A 585 -14.85 -2.98 -24.68
C VAL A 585 -15.03 -2.28 -23.33
N PHE A 586 -14.08 -1.41 -22.96
CA PHE A 586 -14.18 -0.58 -21.77
C PHE A 586 -15.00 0.68 -22.04
N HIS A 587 -16.00 0.92 -21.21
CA HIS A 587 -16.94 2.05 -21.31
C HIS A 587 -16.57 3.18 -20.35
N LYS A 588 -15.99 2.87 -19.21
CA LYS A 588 -15.57 3.85 -18.22
C LYS A 588 -14.05 3.83 -18.06
N LYS A 589 -13.45 5.02 -18.05
CA LYS A 589 -12.02 5.24 -17.95
C LYS A 589 -11.74 6.37 -16.94
N GLN A 590 -11.71 6.05 -15.65
CA GLN A 590 -11.22 7.00 -14.66
C GLN A 590 -9.69 7.09 -14.77
N THR A 591 -9.18 8.31 -14.78
CA THR A 591 -7.75 8.61 -14.65
C THR A 591 -7.32 8.58 -13.18
N LEU A 592 -6.01 8.64 -12.90
CA LEU A 592 -5.52 8.79 -11.52
C LEU A 592 -6.09 10.04 -10.85
N THR A 593 -6.15 11.16 -11.59
CA THR A 593 -6.73 12.42 -11.09
C THR A 593 -8.21 12.25 -10.76
N ASP A 594 -9.01 11.62 -11.63
CA ASP A 594 -10.43 11.35 -11.36
C ASP A 594 -10.62 10.51 -10.07
N ILE A 595 -9.75 9.53 -9.82
CA ILE A 595 -9.80 8.70 -8.61
C ILE A 595 -9.49 9.53 -7.36
N LYS A 596 -8.46 10.38 -7.42
CA LYS A 596 -8.10 11.29 -6.32
C LYS A 596 -9.20 12.31 -6.04
N ASP A 597 -9.79 12.88 -7.08
CA ASP A 597 -10.90 13.85 -6.98
C ASP A 597 -12.16 13.18 -6.42
N THR A 598 -12.44 11.94 -6.83
CA THR A 598 -13.53 11.14 -6.27
C THR A 598 -13.34 10.91 -4.76
N TYR A 599 -12.11 10.61 -4.33
CA TYR A 599 -11.81 10.46 -2.89
C TYR A 599 -11.90 11.79 -2.13
N ALA A 600 -11.37 12.87 -2.72
CA ALA A 600 -11.32 14.20 -2.10
C ALA A 600 -12.68 14.88 -2.03
N SER A 601 -13.60 14.53 -2.94
CA SER A 601 -14.97 15.03 -2.89
C SER A 601 -15.70 14.33 -1.74
N ASP A 602 -16.00 15.06 -0.66
CA ASP A 602 -16.96 14.62 0.36
C ASP A 602 -18.38 14.45 -0.24
N THR A 603 -18.55 14.78 -1.50
CA THR A 603 -19.74 14.62 -2.33
C THR A 603 -19.75 13.23 -2.92
N TYR A 604 -20.21 12.27 -2.15
CA TYR A 604 -20.67 11.00 -2.69
C TYR A 604 -21.78 11.28 -3.71
N TYR A 605 -21.50 11.06 -4.99
CA TYR A 605 -22.46 11.03 -6.09
C TYR A 605 -23.70 11.94 -5.98
N TYR A 606 -23.57 13.20 -6.34
CA TYR A 606 -24.70 13.87 -6.94
C TYR A 606 -24.84 13.27 -8.35
N LEU A 607 -25.80 12.36 -8.51
CA LEU A 607 -26.32 12.04 -9.83
C LEU A 607 -26.99 13.32 -10.32
N GLU A 608 -26.36 14.02 -11.26
CA GLU A 608 -27.08 14.98 -12.08
C GLU A 608 -28.16 14.19 -12.81
N ASP A 609 -29.44 14.64 -12.66
CA ASP A 609 -30.61 14.13 -13.38
C ASP A 609 -30.46 14.28 -14.90
#